data_b04c5972f0933ed23201f25f6cc70ab9
#
_entry.id   b04c5972f0933ed23201f25f6cc70ab9
#
_cell.length_a   1.000
_cell.length_b   1.000
_cell.length_c   1.000
_cell.angle_alpha   90.00
_cell.angle_beta   90.00
_cell.angle_gamma   90.00
#
_symmetry.space_group_name_H-M   'P 1'
#
loop_
_entity.id
_entity.type
_entity.pdbx_description
1 polymer ?
#
loop_
_entity_poly.entity_id
_entity_poly.type
_entity_poly.pdbx_seq_one_letter_code
_entity_poly.pdbx_strand_id
1 'polypeptide(L)' 'MYYFESGETLITDPAYVGALQSGLRRRGYYCGEINGVFSSEVSLAIARMQKNYVLPVTGTLTIAVRRALHLP' A
#
# COMPACT_ATOMS: atom_id res chain seq x y z
N MET A 1 -21.43 -4.71 7.23
CA MET A 1 -20.79 -4.63 6.95
C MET A 1 -19.99 -4.84 6.87
N TYR A 2 -19.43 -4.89 6.70
CA TYR A 2 -18.70 -5.01 6.42
C TYR A 2 -17.70 -4.81 6.39
N TYR A 3 -17.26 -5.00 6.42
CA TYR A 3 -16.40 -4.75 6.30
C TYR A 3 -15.63 -4.89 5.68
N PHE A 4 -15.88 -4.48 5.87
CA PHE A 4 -15.03 -5.03 4.98
C PHE A 4 -13.68 -4.46 5.01
N GLU A 5 -12.87 -4.97 4.24
CA GLU A 5 -11.56 -4.50 4.30
C GLU A 5 -11.53 -3.13 3.73
N SER A 6 -11.33 -2.24 4.55
CA SER A 6 -11.29 -0.87 4.14
C SER A 6 -10.25 -0.61 3.08
N GLY A 7 -9.28 -1.49 2.94
CA GLY A 7 -8.25 -1.30 1.93
C GLY A 7 -8.78 -1.24 0.53
N GLU A 8 -9.85 -2.00 0.23
CA GLU A 8 -10.40 -1.98 -1.11
C GLU A 8 -11.00 -0.64 -1.46
N THR A 9 -11.64 0.01 -0.51
CA THR A 9 -12.20 1.32 -0.74
C THR A 9 -11.11 2.36 -0.89
N LEU A 10 -10.07 2.27 -0.08
CA LEU A 10 -9.01 3.27 -0.06
C LEU A 10 -8.17 3.26 -1.32
N ILE A 11 -8.02 2.12 -1.97
CA ILE A 11 -7.18 2.05 -3.16
C ILE A 11 -7.83 2.70 -4.37
N THR A 12 -9.09 3.15 -4.25
CA THR A 12 -9.73 3.93 -5.31
C THR A 12 -9.63 5.42 -5.07
N ASP A 13 -9.06 5.84 -3.94
CA ASP A 13 -8.88 7.25 -3.62
C ASP A 13 -7.48 7.68 -4.06
N PRO A 14 -7.36 8.53 -5.12
CA PRO A 14 -6.03 8.89 -5.62
C PRO A 14 -5.15 9.56 -4.57
N ALA A 15 -5.72 10.36 -3.69
CA ALA A 15 -4.94 11.02 -2.66
C ALA A 15 -4.36 10.00 -1.70
N TYR A 16 -5.14 8.99 -1.34
CA TYR A 16 -4.67 7.97 -0.43
C TYR A 16 -3.62 7.09 -1.09
N VAL A 17 -3.86 6.70 -2.35
CA VAL A 17 -2.89 5.89 -3.09
C VAL A 17 -1.60 6.67 -3.29
N GLY A 18 -1.70 7.97 -3.54
CA GLY A 18 -0.51 8.81 -3.65
C GLY A 18 0.31 8.80 -2.38
N ALA A 19 -0.35 8.88 -1.23
CA ALA A 19 0.34 8.82 0.05
C ALA A 19 0.99 7.44 0.26
N LEU A 20 0.29 6.39 -0.16
CA LEU A 20 0.81 5.03 -0.09
C LEU A 20 2.07 4.88 -0.95
N GLN A 21 1.99 5.36 -2.20
CA GLN A 21 3.12 5.31 -3.11
C GLN A 21 4.31 6.08 -2.55
N SER A 22 4.05 7.26 -2.00
CA SER A 22 5.08 8.09 -1.41
C SER A 22 5.75 7.40 -0.23
N GLY A 23 4.96 6.76 0.62
CA GLY A 23 5.50 6.02 1.76
C GLY A 23 6.36 4.84 1.32
N LEU A 24 5.90 4.11 0.32
CA LEU A 24 6.66 2.98 -0.20
C LEU A 24 7.94 3.43 -0.88
N ARG A 25 7.87 4.54 -1.60
CA ARG A 25 9.04 5.08 -2.29
C ARG A 25 10.09 5.55 -1.30
N ARG A 26 9.63 6.20 -0.23
CA ARG A 26 10.54 6.69 0.79
C ARG A 26 11.32 5.56 1.44
N ARG A 27 10.72 4.38 1.51
CA ARG A 27 11.34 3.21 2.11
C ARG A 27 12.07 2.34 1.10
N GLY A 28 12.07 2.74 -0.18
CA GLY A 28 12.81 2.03 -1.20
C GLY A 28 12.10 0.84 -1.82
N TYR A 29 10.81 0.69 -1.58
CA TYR A 29 10.06 -0.43 -2.14
C TYR A 29 9.38 -0.10 -3.46
N TYR A 30 9.13 1.16 -3.72
CA TYR A 30 8.42 1.59 -4.91
C TYR A 30 9.30 2.56 -5.69
N CYS A 31 9.49 2.29 -6.96
CA CYS A 31 10.32 3.14 -7.82
C CYS A 31 9.53 3.84 -8.90
N GLY A 32 8.22 3.61 -8.95
CA GLY A 32 7.40 4.18 -9.99
C GLY A 32 6.97 5.60 -9.70
N GLU A 33 6.07 6.07 -10.53
CA GLU A 33 5.55 7.42 -10.45
C GLU A 33 4.48 7.52 -9.37
N ILE A 34 4.48 8.63 -8.66
CA ILE A 34 3.45 8.89 -7.65
C ILE A 34 2.29 9.57 -8.36
N ASN A 35 1.36 8.75 -8.84
CA ASN A 35 0.26 9.24 -9.68
C ASN A 35 -1.11 8.93 -9.11
N GLY A 36 -1.19 8.33 -7.92
CA GLY A 36 -2.47 8.03 -7.30
C GLY A 36 -3.17 6.83 -7.90
N VAL A 37 -2.49 6.05 -8.73
CA VAL A 37 -3.07 4.86 -9.35
C VAL A 37 -2.50 3.61 -8.71
N PHE A 38 -3.39 2.74 -8.24
CA PHE A 38 -2.96 1.48 -7.65
C PHE A 38 -2.72 0.48 -8.76
N SER A 39 -1.47 0.33 -9.14
CA SER A 39 -1.07 -0.54 -10.23
C SER A 39 -0.41 -1.80 -9.70
N SER A 40 -0.05 -2.71 -10.61
CA SER A 40 0.65 -3.92 -10.21
C SER A 40 2.01 -3.59 -9.60
N GLU A 41 2.61 -2.48 -9.98
CA GLU A 41 3.87 -2.06 -9.39
C GLU A 41 3.70 -1.70 -7.92
N VAL A 42 2.59 -1.04 -7.59
CA VAL A 42 2.29 -0.72 -6.20
C VAL A 42 2.05 -1.99 -5.41
N SER A 43 1.31 -2.93 -6.00
CA SER A 43 1.05 -4.21 -5.35
C SER A 43 2.34 -4.97 -5.07
N LEU A 44 3.25 -4.99 -6.03
CA LEU A 44 4.55 -5.63 -5.83
C LEU A 44 5.36 -4.94 -4.74
N ALA A 45 5.30 -3.62 -4.70
CA ALA A 45 6.01 -2.87 -3.66
C ALA A 45 5.47 -3.22 -2.29
N ILE A 46 4.16 -3.33 -2.16
CA ILE A 46 3.53 -3.73 -0.90
C ILE A 46 4.00 -5.14 -0.53
N ALA A 47 4.00 -6.05 -1.49
CA ALA A 47 4.42 -7.42 -1.22
C ALA A 47 5.86 -7.47 -0.71
N ARG A 48 6.73 -6.70 -1.30
CA ARG A 48 8.13 -6.63 -0.86
C ARG A 48 8.23 -6.11 0.57
N MET A 49 7.47 -5.08 0.87
CA MET A 49 7.48 -4.53 2.21
C MET A 49 6.95 -5.53 3.22
N GLN A 50 5.86 -6.22 2.85
CA GLN A 50 5.29 -7.23 3.74
C GLN A 50 6.29 -8.33 4.04
N LYS A 51 7.00 -8.77 3.01
CA LYS A 51 8.00 -9.81 3.19
C LYS A 51 9.11 -9.34 4.11
N ASN A 52 9.55 -8.11 3.92
CA ASN A 52 10.65 -7.56 4.70
C ASN A 52 10.25 -7.33 6.16
N TYR A 53 8.98 -7.04 6.40
CA TYR A 53 8.47 -6.79 7.74
C TYR A 53 7.92 -8.06 8.40
N VAL A 54 8.08 -9.19 7.76
CA VAL A 54 7.59 -10.49 8.26
C VAL A 54 6.08 -10.45 8.45
N LEU A 55 5.39 -9.86 7.48
CA LEU A 55 3.93 -9.83 7.45
C LEU A 55 3.42 -10.82 6.40
N PRO A 56 2.16 -11.23 6.50
CA PRO A 56 1.60 -12.05 5.44
C PRO A 56 1.66 -11.31 4.11
N VAL A 57 2.19 -11.99 3.09
CA VAL A 57 2.40 -11.35 1.78
C VAL A 57 1.13 -11.49 0.97
N THR A 58 0.38 -10.40 0.86
CA THR A 58 -0.86 -10.38 0.12
C THR A 58 -0.79 -9.45 -1.09
N GLY A 59 0.14 -8.50 -1.08
CA GLY A 59 0.24 -7.51 -2.14
C GLY A 59 -0.90 -6.51 -2.11
N THR A 60 -1.66 -6.47 -1.02
CA THR A 60 -2.78 -5.56 -0.89
C THR A 60 -2.63 -4.71 0.35
N LEU A 61 -3.42 -3.64 0.40
CA LEU A 61 -3.38 -2.70 1.51
C LEU A 61 -4.13 -3.29 2.70
N THR A 62 -3.38 -3.81 3.65
CA THR A 62 -3.95 -4.35 4.87
C THR A 62 -3.75 -3.37 6.01
N ILE A 63 -4.40 -3.66 7.14
CA ILE A 63 -4.23 -2.82 8.33
C ILE A 63 -2.76 -2.80 8.75
N ALA A 64 -2.08 -3.95 8.67
CA ALA A 64 -0.68 -4.03 9.04
C ALA A 64 0.18 -3.14 8.15
N VAL A 65 -0.11 -3.12 6.85
CA VAL A 65 0.63 -2.27 5.91
C VAL A 65 0.38 -0.80 6.23
N ARG A 66 -0.87 -0.45 6.51
CA ARG A 66 -1.19 0.94 6.83
C ARG A 66 -0.46 1.40 8.08
N ARG A 67 -0.39 0.54 9.08
CA ARG A 67 0.33 0.87 10.31
C ARG A 67 1.82 1.02 10.06
N ALA A 68 2.39 0.13 9.26
CA ALA A 68 3.81 0.18 8.98
C ALA A 68 4.19 1.46 8.24
N LEU A 69 3.28 1.96 7.41
CA LEU A 69 3.51 3.19 6.64
C LEU A 69 2.99 4.42 7.35
N HIS A 70 2.42 4.26 8.54
CA HIS A 70 1.84 5.37 9.31
C HIS A 70 0.73 6.07 8.54
N LEU A 71 -0.04 5.31 7.79
CA LEU A 71 -1.19 5.83 7.06
C LEU A 71 -2.45 5.75 7.92
N PRO A 72 -3.40 6.66 7.69
CA PRO A 72 -4.67 6.63 8.43
C PRO A 72 -5.45 5.36 8.20
#